data_a29c42663fd5e82d46ac482712e269c6
#
_entry.id   a29c42663fd5e82d46ac482712e269c6
#
_cell.length_a   1.000
_cell.length_b   1.000
_cell.length_c   1.000
_cell.angle_alpha   90.00
_cell.angle_beta   90.00
_cell.angle_gamma   90.00
#
_symmetry.space_group_name_H-M   'P 1'
#
loop_
_entity.id
_entity.type
_entity.pdbx_description
1 polymer ?
#
loop_
_entity_poly.entity_id
_entity_poly.type
_entity_poly.pdbx_seq_one_letter_code
_entity_poly.pdbx_strand_id
1 'polypeptide(L)'
;MTTKKKYYYGTGKRKSSIARVKIFDTNGKIQVNGKSIKEVLLMDDLVNIALLPLKIVDKEKLSAEIKIHGGGASGQSGAISLGIARALCEMDIELRPKLKSHGLLTRDSRVKESKKYGLKKARKAPQYTKR
;
A
#
# COMPACT_ATOMS: atom_id res chain seq x y z
N MET A 1 13.92 -12.15 -29.68
CA MET A 1 14.04 -10.80 -29.11
C MET A 1 13.01 -10.59 -28.04
N THR A 2 13.47 -10.46 -26.83
CA THR A 2 12.59 -10.15 -25.72
C THR A 2 12.38 -8.64 -25.66
N THR A 3 11.19 -8.19 -26.01
CA THR A 3 10.81 -6.81 -25.78
C THR A 3 10.57 -6.60 -24.30
N LYS A 4 11.37 -5.74 -23.68
CA LYS A 4 11.15 -5.36 -22.30
C LYS A 4 9.82 -4.59 -22.23
N LYS A 5 8.87 -5.11 -21.44
CA LYS A 5 7.63 -4.38 -21.20
C LYS A 5 7.96 -3.11 -20.45
N LYS A 6 7.46 -2.00 -20.97
CA LYS A 6 7.59 -0.72 -20.28
C LYS A 6 6.71 -0.76 -19.03
N TYR A 7 7.28 -0.39 -17.91
CA TYR A 7 6.54 -0.34 -16.67
C TYR A 7 6.77 0.97 -15.93
N TYR A 8 5.87 1.29 -15.04
CA TYR A 8 5.95 2.44 -14.16
C TYR A 8 6.08 1.94 -12.74
N TYR A 9 7.05 2.46 -12.01
CA TYR A 9 7.46 1.94 -10.73
C TYR A 9 7.02 2.85 -9.59
N GLY A 10 6.52 2.26 -8.52
CA GLY A 10 6.21 2.98 -7.29
C GLY A 10 6.51 2.12 -6.08
N THR A 11 7.04 2.72 -5.02
CA THR A 11 7.28 2.04 -3.76
C THR A 11 6.32 2.59 -2.71
N GLY A 12 5.57 1.71 -2.06
CA GLY A 12 4.69 2.06 -0.97
C GLY A 12 5.19 1.46 0.33
N LYS A 13 5.04 2.21 1.42
CA LYS A 13 5.43 1.75 2.76
C LYS A 13 4.34 2.13 3.74
N ARG A 14 3.98 1.18 4.59
CA ARG A 14 3.08 1.43 5.71
C ARG A 14 3.44 0.49 6.85
N LYS A 15 3.59 1.03 8.06
CA LYS A 15 4.10 0.28 9.21
C LYS A 15 5.43 -0.37 8.81
N SER A 16 5.59 -1.68 8.99
CA SER A 16 6.80 -2.38 8.55
C SER A 16 6.68 -3.00 7.17
N SER A 17 5.54 -2.81 6.48
CA SER A 17 5.32 -3.38 5.14
C SER A 17 5.93 -2.50 4.06
N ILE A 18 6.57 -3.13 3.08
CA ILE A 18 7.16 -2.46 1.92
C ILE A 18 6.63 -3.13 0.66
N ALA A 19 6.00 -2.35 -0.21
CA ALA A 19 5.48 -2.83 -1.49
C ALA A 19 6.23 -2.19 -2.64
N ARG A 20 6.73 -3.01 -3.55
CA ARG A 20 7.34 -2.57 -4.80
C ARG A 20 6.35 -2.85 -5.92
N VAL A 21 5.84 -1.80 -6.53
CA VAL A 21 4.77 -1.89 -7.51
C VAL A 21 5.30 -1.56 -8.89
N LYS A 22 5.05 -2.45 -9.85
CA LYS A 22 5.31 -2.19 -11.26
C LYS A 22 3.97 -2.24 -11.98
N ILE A 23 3.57 -1.14 -12.60
CA ILE A 23 2.34 -1.06 -13.38
C ILE A 23 2.72 -1.10 -14.86
N PHE A 24 2.08 -1.99 -15.59
CA PHE A 24 2.27 -2.11 -17.04
C PHE A 24 1.09 -1.42 -17.72
N ASP A 25 1.38 -0.71 -18.80
CA ASP A 25 0.33 -0.03 -19.58
C ASP A 25 -0.37 -1.01 -20.52
N THR A 26 -0.81 -2.13 -19.96
CA THR A 26 -1.55 -3.17 -20.68
C THR A 26 -2.63 -3.72 -19.76
N ASN A 27 -3.68 -4.25 -20.35
CA ASN A 27 -4.74 -4.89 -19.57
C ASN A 27 -4.26 -6.23 -19.04
N GLY A 28 -4.60 -6.52 -17.79
CA GLY A 28 -4.21 -7.78 -17.18
C GLY A 28 -4.62 -7.86 -15.74
N LYS A 29 -4.06 -8.81 -15.05
CA LYS A 29 -4.36 -9.06 -13.63
C LYS A 29 -3.29 -8.45 -12.74
N ILE A 30 -3.67 -8.18 -11.51
CA ILE A 30 -2.75 -7.70 -10.48
C ILE A 30 -2.26 -8.90 -9.69
N GLN A 31 -0.95 -9.08 -9.66
CA GLN A 31 -0.32 -10.17 -8.92
C GLN A 31 0.54 -9.63 -7.80
N VAL A 32 0.45 -10.27 -6.64
CA VAL A 32 1.25 -9.94 -5.46
C VAL A 32 2.08 -11.15 -5.10
N ASN A 33 3.40 -11.02 -5.20
CA ASN A 33 4.35 -12.12 -4.94
C ASN A 33 4.03 -13.38 -5.76
N GLY A 34 3.56 -13.19 -7.00
CA GLY A 34 3.20 -14.29 -7.88
C GLY A 34 1.83 -14.91 -7.66
N LYS A 35 1.06 -14.37 -6.71
CA LYS A 35 -0.30 -14.82 -6.38
C LYS A 35 -1.30 -13.72 -6.67
N SER A 36 -2.59 -14.06 -6.73
CA SER A 36 -3.60 -13.02 -6.87
C SER A 36 -3.68 -12.20 -5.58
N ILE A 37 -4.06 -10.93 -5.72
CA ILE A 37 -4.16 -10.03 -4.57
C ILE A 37 -5.15 -10.54 -3.51
N LYS A 38 -6.22 -11.22 -3.92
CA LYS A 38 -7.19 -11.81 -3.01
C LYS A 38 -6.57 -12.92 -2.16
N GLU A 39 -5.68 -13.72 -2.73
CA GLU A 39 -5.02 -14.80 -2.01
C GLU A 39 -4.07 -14.28 -0.94
N VAL A 40 -3.47 -13.12 -1.16
CA VAL A 40 -2.51 -12.53 -0.23
C VAL A 40 -3.21 -11.76 0.89
N LEU A 41 -4.20 -10.94 0.55
CA LEU A 41 -4.87 -10.08 1.53
C LEU A 41 -6.04 -10.75 2.24
N LEU A 42 -6.64 -11.77 1.63
CA LEU A 42 -7.71 -12.61 2.18
C LEU A 42 -9.03 -11.91 2.48
N MET A 43 -9.03 -10.61 2.76
CA MET A 43 -10.22 -9.83 3.09
C MET A 43 -10.55 -8.86 1.96
N ASP A 44 -11.81 -8.84 1.54
CA ASP A 44 -12.24 -7.95 0.45
C ASP A 44 -12.04 -6.48 0.77
N ASP A 45 -12.25 -6.09 2.03
CA ASP A 45 -12.03 -4.69 2.46
C ASP A 45 -10.60 -4.26 2.24
N LEU A 46 -9.62 -5.13 2.54
CA LEU A 46 -8.22 -4.83 2.34
C LEU A 46 -7.87 -4.77 0.86
N VAL A 47 -8.45 -5.64 0.05
CA VAL A 47 -8.27 -5.62 -1.40
C VAL A 47 -8.81 -4.30 -1.97
N ASN A 48 -9.97 -3.86 -1.50
CA ASN A 48 -10.57 -2.60 -1.95
C ASN A 48 -9.70 -1.41 -1.61
N ILE A 49 -9.11 -1.38 -0.41
CA ILE A 49 -8.19 -0.32 0.00
C ILE A 49 -6.94 -0.32 -0.89
N ALA A 50 -6.38 -1.50 -1.16
CA ALA A 50 -5.18 -1.62 -1.98
C ALA A 50 -5.42 -1.14 -3.41
N LEU A 51 -6.58 -1.41 -3.97
CA LEU A 51 -6.90 -1.08 -5.36
C LEU A 51 -7.61 0.26 -5.52
N LEU A 52 -7.87 0.98 -4.43
CA LEU A 52 -8.57 2.26 -4.49
C LEU A 52 -7.95 3.27 -5.46
N PRO A 53 -6.61 3.44 -5.53
CA PRO A 53 -6.03 4.37 -6.50
C PRO A 53 -6.42 4.07 -7.94
N LEU A 54 -6.47 2.80 -8.32
CA LEU A 54 -6.87 2.41 -9.67
C LEU A 54 -8.33 2.74 -9.95
N LYS A 55 -9.19 2.57 -8.95
CA LYS A 55 -10.62 2.89 -9.09
C LYS A 55 -10.84 4.38 -9.26
N ILE A 56 -10.12 5.20 -8.51
CA ILE A 56 -10.28 6.65 -8.54
C ILE A 56 -9.91 7.23 -9.89
N VAL A 57 -8.89 6.66 -10.54
CA VAL A 57 -8.44 7.14 -11.86
C VAL A 57 -9.03 6.34 -13.02
N ASP A 58 -9.98 5.45 -12.75
CA ASP A 58 -10.67 4.61 -13.74
C ASP A 58 -9.72 3.76 -14.59
N LYS A 59 -8.70 3.22 -13.96
CA LYS A 59 -7.71 2.37 -14.64
C LYS A 59 -7.63 0.98 -14.00
N GLU A 60 -8.77 0.41 -13.64
CA GLU A 60 -8.84 -0.88 -12.94
C GLU A 60 -8.35 -2.06 -13.76
N LYS A 61 -8.28 -1.92 -15.08
CA LYS A 61 -7.89 -3.01 -15.96
C LYS A 61 -6.38 -3.14 -16.17
N LEU A 62 -5.59 -2.22 -15.62
CA LEU A 62 -4.15 -2.25 -15.79
C LEU A 62 -3.53 -3.45 -15.10
N SER A 63 -2.55 -4.04 -15.77
CA SER A 63 -1.75 -5.10 -15.22
C SER A 63 -0.73 -4.53 -14.23
N ALA A 64 -0.51 -5.22 -13.12
CA ALA A 64 0.48 -4.79 -12.14
C ALA A 64 1.15 -6.01 -11.53
N GLU A 65 2.44 -5.87 -11.25
CA GLU A 65 3.22 -6.86 -10.54
C GLU A 65 3.74 -6.22 -9.26
N ILE A 66 3.41 -6.81 -8.13
CA ILE A 66 3.73 -6.26 -6.81
C ILE A 66 4.55 -7.28 -6.03
N LYS A 67 5.67 -6.80 -5.48
CA LYS A 67 6.45 -7.58 -4.51
C LYS A 67 6.30 -6.91 -3.16
N ILE A 68 5.85 -7.67 -2.18
CA ILE A 68 5.59 -7.13 -0.86
C ILE A 68 6.26 -8.00 0.21
N HIS A 69 6.77 -7.36 1.24
CA HIS A 69 7.33 -8.04 2.39
C HIS A 69 7.14 -7.22 3.66
N GLY A 70 7.16 -7.93 4.78
CA GLY A 70 7.02 -7.33 6.11
C GLY A 70 5.58 -6.99 6.47
N GLY A 71 5.33 -6.85 7.75
CA GLY A 71 4.06 -6.42 8.31
C GLY A 71 2.91 -7.41 8.15
N GLY A 72 1.74 -7.01 8.60
CA GLY A 72 0.51 -7.76 8.47
C GLY A 72 -0.31 -7.33 7.27
N ALA A 73 -1.46 -7.98 7.07
CA ALA A 73 -2.31 -7.74 5.90
C ALA A 73 -2.76 -6.27 5.80
N SER A 74 -3.10 -5.64 6.93
CA SER A 74 -3.52 -4.23 6.95
C SER A 74 -2.40 -3.30 6.49
N GLY A 75 -1.17 -3.51 7.00
CA GLY A 75 -0.01 -2.73 6.57
C GLY A 75 0.33 -2.98 5.11
N GLN A 76 0.23 -4.23 4.67
CA GLN A 76 0.47 -4.60 3.28
C GLN A 76 -0.52 -3.92 2.34
N SER A 77 -1.81 -3.88 2.71
CA SER A 77 -2.85 -3.23 1.92
C SER A 77 -2.54 -1.74 1.74
N GLY A 78 -2.20 -1.04 2.82
CA GLY A 78 -1.83 0.37 2.75
C GLY A 78 -0.57 0.64 1.94
N ALA A 79 0.44 -0.24 2.06
CA ALA A 79 1.67 -0.12 1.30
C ALA A 79 1.42 -0.31 -0.20
N ILE A 80 0.59 -1.28 -0.57
CA ILE A 80 0.21 -1.51 -1.96
C ILE A 80 -0.51 -0.29 -2.53
N SER A 81 -1.47 0.26 -1.78
CA SER A 81 -2.23 1.44 -2.20
C SER A 81 -1.30 2.62 -2.50
N LEU A 82 -0.38 2.91 -1.59
CA LEU A 82 0.58 4.00 -1.79
C LEU A 82 1.50 3.75 -2.98
N GLY A 83 1.99 2.51 -3.12
CA GLY A 83 2.85 2.13 -4.24
C GLY A 83 2.16 2.28 -5.59
N ILE A 84 0.90 1.84 -5.68
CA ILE A 84 0.10 1.98 -6.89
C ILE A 84 -0.12 3.46 -7.22
N ALA A 85 -0.47 4.28 -6.21
CA ALA A 85 -0.68 5.71 -6.42
C ALA A 85 0.58 6.39 -6.95
N ARG A 86 1.75 6.06 -6.40
CA ARG A 86 3.03 6.61 -6.86
C ARG A 86 3.37 6.16 -8.28
N ALA A 87 3.11 4.89 -8.60
CA ALA A 87 3.36 4.37 -9.95
C ALA A 87 2.43 5.03 -10.97
N LEU A 88 1.17 5.28 -10.62
CA LEU A 88 0.23 5.99 -11.48
C LEU A 88 0.69 7.42 -11.74
N CYS A 89 1.23 8.11 -10.73
CA CYS A 89 1.77 9.45 -10.92
C CYS A 89 2.97 9.46 -11.87
N GLU A 90 3.79 8.42 -11.83
CA GLU A 90 4.89 8.28 -12.78
C GLU A 90 4.39 8.02 -14.20
N MET A 91 3.30 7.24 -14.32
CA MET A 91 2.69 6.96 -15.61
C MET A 91 2.06 8.20 -16.24
N ASP A 92 1.37 9.01 -15.44
CA ASP A 92 0.70 10.21 -15.88
C ASP A 92 0.64 11.21 -14.73
N ILE A 93 1.44 12.28 -14.84
CA ILE A 93 1.50 13.31 -13.80
C ILE A 93 0.18 14.05 -13.60
N GLU A 94 -0.69 14.06 -14.60
CA GLU A 94 -2.02 14.66 -14.49
C GLU A 94 -2.92 13.96 -13.50
N LEU A 95 -2.64 12.70 -13.15
CA LEU A 95 -3.40 11.94 -12.16
C LEU A 95 -3.06 12.36 -10.73
N ARG A 96 -1.92 13.02 -10.53
CA ARG A 96 -1.44 13.38 -9.19
C ARG A 96 -2.43 14.25 -8.39
N PRO A 97 -3.02 15.32 -8.95
CA PRO A 97 -3.96 16.13 -8.17
C PRO A 97 -5.17 15.33 -7.69
N LYS A 98 -5.69 14.43 -8.52
CA LYS A 98 -6.84 13.59 -8.17
C LYS A 98 -6.50 12.61 -7.06
N LEU A 99 -5.34 11.97 -7.14
CA LEU A 99 -4.87 11.04 -6.12
C LEU A 99 -4.56 11.77 -4.82
N LYS A 100 -3.96 12.95 -4.91
CA LYS A 100 -3.62 13.76 -3.73
C LYS A 100 -4.88 14.22 -3.00
N SER A 101 -5.93 14.60 -3.73
CA SER A 101 -7.19 15.05 -3.11
C SER A 101 -7.86 13.96 -2.29
N HIS A 102 -7.61 12.68 -2.61
CA HIS A 102 -8.13 11.53 -1.86
C HIS A 102 -7.15 11.05 -0.78
N GLY A 103 -6.03 11.75 -0.58
CA GLY A 103 -5.04 11.38 0.44
C GLY A 103 -4.21 10.14 0.12
N LEU A 104 -4.21 9.68 -1.12
CA LEU A 104 -3.56 8.42 -1.50
C LEU A 104 -2.05 8.54 -1.72
N LEU A 105 -1.52 9.76 -1.81
CA LEU A 105 -0.09 9.98 -2.00
C LEU A 105 0.66 10.20 -0.69
N THR A 106 -0.05 10.30 0.42
CA THR A 106 0.55 10.54 1.73
C THR A 106 0.88 9.22 2.41
N ARG A 107 2.15 9.05 2.79
CA ARG A 107 2.55 7.90 3.56
C ARG A 107 1.98 8.02 4.97
N ASP A 108 1.33 6.97 5.43
CA ASP A 108 0.86 6.90 6.81
C ASP A 108 2.04 6.51 7.69
N SER A 109 2.52 7.46 8.49
CA SER A 109 3.68 7.26 9.36
C SER A 109 3.32 6.58 10.68
N ARG A 110 2.04 6.30 10.90
CA ARG A 110 1.61 5.67 12.15
C ARG A 110 2.15 4.26 12.26
N VAL A 111 2.88 4.02 13.33
CA VAL A 111 3.36 2.69 13.70
C VAL A 111 3.00 2.44 15.15
N LYS A 112 2.92 1.17 15.53
CA LYS A 112 2.68 0.84 16.92
C LYS A 112 3.85 1.36 17.76
N GLU A 113 3.56 2.27 18.68
CA GLU A 113 4.58 2.83 19.55
C GLU A 113 5.04 1.77 20.55
N SER A 114 6.35 1.68 20.75
CA SER A 114 6.94 0.71 21.66
C SER A 114 6.56 1.02 23.10
N LYS A 115 6.36 -0.04 23.87
CA LYS A 115 6.12 0.10 25.29
C LYS A 115 7.33 0.78 25.95
N LYS A 116 7.08 1.79 26.75
CA LYS A 116 8.11 2.53 27.45
C LYS A 116 8.28 2.01 28.87
N TYR A 117 9.48 2.15 29.38
CA TYR A 117 9.79 1.78 30.76
C TYR A 117 8.88 2.54 31.73
N GLY A 118 8.32 1.83 32.71
CA GLY A 118 7.43 2.42 33.71
C GLY A 118 6.00 2.58 33.27
N LEU A 119 5.65 2.22 32.02
CA LEU A 119 4.29 2.33 31.51
C LEU A 119 3.74 0.95 31.14
N LYS A 120 2.42 0.79 31.21
CA LYS A 120 1.77 -0.46 30.77
C LYS A 120 1.81 -0.62 29.26
N LYS A 121 1.64 0.49 28.57
CA LYS A 121 1.73 0.56 27.10
C LYS A 121 2.65 1.72 26.76
N ALA A 122 2.73 2.10 25.50
CA ALA A 122 3.64 3.17 25.07
C ALA A 122 3.47 4.46 25.88
N ARG A 123 2.22 4.82 26.19
CA ARG A 123 1.91 6.06 26.90
C ARG A 123 0.99 5.87 28.11
N LYS A 124 0.41 4.70 28.28
CA LYS A 124 -0.53 4.45 29.36
C LYS A 124 0.22 4.10 30.62
N ALA A 125 0.14 4.98 31.63
CA ALA A 125 0.73 4.75 32.92
C ALA A 125 -0.02 3.66 33.68
N PRO A 126 0.64 2.92 34.58
CA PRO A 126 -0.05 2.00 35.46
C PRO A 126 -0.99 2.77 36.38
N GLN A 127 -2.07 2.12 36.76
CA GLN A 127 -3.03 2.74 37.65
C GLN A 127 -2.37 3.09 39.00
N TYR A 128 -2.50 4.32 39.39
CA TYR A 128 -1.97 4.78 40.69
C TYR A 128 -2.74 4.13 41.82
N THR A 129 -2.03 3.45 42.69
CA THR A 129 -2.62 2.84 43.87
C THR A 129 -2.51 3.82 45.03
N LYS A 130 -3.64 4.38 45.38
CA LYS A 130 -3.69 5.34 46.44
C LYS A 130 -3.76 4.62 47.79
N ARG A 131 -2.86 4.96 48.69
CA ARG A 131 -2.83 4.35 50.01
C ARG A 131 -2.15 5.15 51.01
#